data_6aa3f93b96163f8838d367d53e26cd83
#
_entry.id   6aa3f93b96163f8838d367d53e26cd83
#
_cell.length_a   1.000
_cell.length_b   1.000
_cell.length_c   1.000
_cell.angle_alpha   90.00
_cell.angle_beta   90.00
_cell.angle_gamma   90.00
#
_symmetry.space_group_name_H-M   'P 1'
#
loop_
_entity.id
_entity.type
_entity.pdbx_description
1 polymer ?
#
loop_
_entity_poly.entity_id
_entity_poly.type
_entity_poly.pdbx_seq_one_letter_code
_entity_poly.pdbx_strand_id
1 'polypeptide(L)'
;MLEVKNIVKSFGRNKVLNKISFKVNKGDIVSVIGPSGSGKSTLLRCINHLEEPNSGKIIFNGEEVTKRNITKVREKIGMVFQQFNLFPNMTVLENLCLAPITLGKLSKEETKIKAIDLLGDIHLLDKKDAYPDSLSGGQKQRVAIARTLMMEPDIILFDEPTSALDPEMVTEVLNMISELAGSGITMIIVSHEMNFIKKCASRVLFLENGKIEFDGTVSEAFDKKENKRLNDFLSSIMH
;
A
#
# COMPACT_ATOMS: atom_id res chain seq x y z
N MET A 1 4.46 15.47 4.52
CA MET A 1 4.26 14.20 5.22
C MET A 1 5.33 13.19 4.82
N LEU A 2 5.40 12.76 3.55
CA LEU A 2 6.45 11.87 3.03
C LEU A 2 7.20 12.56 1.89
N GLU A 3 8.55 12.55 1.93
CA GLU A 3 9.39 13.01 0.83
C GLU A 3 10.36 11.89 0.44
N VAL A 4 10.38 11.57 -0.85
CA VAL A 4 11.31 10.65 -1.49
C VAL A 4 12.28 11.49 -2.29
N LYS A 5 13.59 11.38 -2.02
CA LYS A 5 14.62 12.24 -2.61
C LYS A 5 15.73 11.42 -3.25
N ASN A 6 15.80 11.47 -4.58
CA ASN A 6 16.85 10.86 -5.39
C ASN A 6 17.14 9.39 -5.08
N ILE A 7 16.10 8.61 -4.80
CA ILE A 7 16.24 7.19 -4.47
C ILE A 7 16.80 6.41 -5.65
N VAL A 8 17.89 5.69 -5.38
CA VAL A 8 18.49 4.73 -6.29
C VAL A 8 18.48 3.36 -5.61
N LYS A 9 18.02 2.34 -6.33
CA LYS A 9 18.09 0.94 -5.89
C LYS A 9 18.56 0.05 -7.03
N SER A 10 19.54 -0.79 -6.73
CA SER A 10 20.05 -1.82 -7.64
C SER A 10 20.08 -3.18 -6.93
N PHE A 11 19.85 -4.23 -7.68
CA PHE A 11 20.08 -5.62 -7.27
C PHE A 11 21.20 -6.18 -8.15
N GLY A 12 22.38 -6.37 -7.57
CA GLY A 12 23.57 -6.67 -8.33
C GLY A 12 23.88 -5.57 -9.37
N ARG A 13 23.94 -5.93 -10.65
CA ARG A 13 24.18 -4.98 -11.75
C ARG A 13 22.90 -4.34 -12.30
N ASN A 14 21.73 -4.82 -11.91
CA ASN A 14 20.45 -4.30 -12.41
C ASN A 14 19.98 -3.11 -11.58
N LYS A 15 19.95 -1.92 -12.16
CA LYS A 15 19.41 -0.70 -11.55
C LYS A 15 17.90 -0.66 -11.74
N VAL A 16 17.15 -0.85 -10.65
CA VAL A 16 15.68 -0.91 -10.64
C VAL A 16 15.05 0.46 -10.39
N LEU A 17 15.64 1.29 -9.51
CA LEU A 17 15.22 2.66 -9.28
C LEU A 17 16.38 3.61 -9.58
N ASN A 18 16.10 4.70 -10.29
CA ASN A 18 17.11 5.64 -10.76
C ASN A 18 16.72 7.09 -10.44
N LYS A 19 17.18 7.59 -9.30
CA LYS A 19 16.96 8.96 -8.81
C LYS A 19 15.47 9.35 -8.70
N ILE A 20 14.66 8.46 -8.13
CA ILE A 20 13.24 8.72 -7.90
C ILE A 20 13.07 9.82 -6.85
N SER A 21 12.27 10.83 -7.18
CA SER A 21 11.93 11.93 -6.26
C SER A 21 10.48 12.34 -6.41
N PHE A 22 9.75 12.40 -5.30
CA PHE A 22 8.38 12.95 -5.22
C PHE A 22 8.03 13.23 -3.76
N LYS A 23 6.90 13.91 -3.54
CA LYS A 23 6.36 14.21 -2.21
C LYS A 23 4.91 13.74 -2.13
N VAL A 24 4.49 13.35 -0.93
CA VAL A 24 3.10 13.01 -0.60
C VAL A 24 2.67 13.86 0.58
N ASN A 25 1.55 14.55 0.44
CA ASN A 25 0.94 15.33 1.51
C ASN A 25 -0.07 14.49 2.28
N LYS A 26 -0.50 14.96 3.43
CA LYS A 26 -1.56 14.31 4.21
C LYS A 26 -2.88 14.33 3.41
N GLY A 27 -3.54 13.20 3.32
CA GLY A 27 -4.78 13.03 2.57
C GLY A 27 -4.59 12.74 1.07
N ASP A 28 -3.34 12.80 0.54
CA ASP A 28 -3.10 12.43 -0.86
C ASP A 28 -3.33 10.93 -1.07
N ILE A 29 -3.97 10.58 -2.18
CA ILE A 29 -4.07 9.21 -2.67
C ILE A 29 -3.27 9.13 -3.96
N VAL A 30 -2.04 8.65 -3.85
CA VAL A 30 -1.09 8.58 -4.96
C VAL A 30 -1.09 7.19 -5.56
N SER A 31 -1.47 7.07 -6.83
CA SER A 31 -1.35 5.81 -7.55
C SER A 31 -0.01 5.74 -8.31
N VAL A 32 0.69 4.61 -8.17
CA VAL A 32 1.93 4.31 -8.92
C VAL A 32 1.60 3.25 -9.95
N ILE A 33 1.63 3.64 -11.23
CA ILE A 33 1.35 2.77 -12.38
C ILE A 33 2.60 2.58 -13.24
N GLY A 34 2.59 1.58 -14.10
CA GLY A 34 3.70 1.31 -15.03
C GLY A 34 3.84 -0.17 -15.37
N PRO A 35 4.66 -0.52 -16.36
CA PRO A 35 4.89 -1.89 -16.80
C PRO A 35 5.38 -2.80 -15.67
N SER A 36 5.19 -4.12 -15.84
CA SER A 36 5.82 -5.10 -14.95
C SER A 36 7.33 -4.93 -14.95
N GLY A 37 7.96 -5.04 -13.77
CA GLY A 37 9.40 -4.84 -13.63
C GLY A 37 9.88 -3.38 -13.65
N SER A 38 8.99 -2.38 -13.72
CA SER A 38 9.40 -0.95 -13.71
C SER A 38 9.93 -0.46 -12.36
N GLY A 39 9.74 -1.25 -11.28
CA GLY A 39 10.26 -0.92 -9.94
C GLY A 39 9.19 -0.48 -8.93
N LYS A 40 7.89 -0.57 -9.23
CA LYS A 40 6.78 -0.11 -8.37
C LYS A 40 6.85 -0.71 -6.96
N SER A 41 6.84 -2.04 -6.84
CA SER A 41 6.94 -2.74 -5.54
C SER A 41 8.25 -2.45 -4.83
N THR A 42 9.36 -2.33 -5.59
CA THR A 42 10.67 -1.95 -5.02
C THR A 42 10.62 -0.55 -4.42
N LEU A 43 9.92 0.40 -5.08
CA LEU A 43 9.73 1.75 -4.55
C LEU A 43 8.97 1.73 -3.22
N LEU A 44 7.85 1.01 -3.13
CA LEU A 44 7.10 0.89 -1.88
C LEU A 44 7.94 0.25 -0.77
N ARG A 45 8.68 -0.81 -1.10
CA ARG A 45 9.58 -1.47 -0.14
C ARG A 45 10.74 -0.56 0.30
N CYS A 46 11.23 0.31 -0.57
CA CYS A 46 12.19 1.34 -0.17
C CYS A 46 11.56 2.36 0.78
N ILE A 47 10.33 2.82 0.52
CA ILE A 47 9.62 3.77 1.39
C ILE A 47 9.46 3.21 2.80
N ASN A 48 9.06 1.94 2.94
CA ASN A 48 8.94 1.26 4.24
C ASN A 48 10.27 0.66 4.74
N HIS A 49 11.38 0.98 4.04
CA HIS A 49 12.73 0.50 4.37
C HIS A 49 12.85 -1.04 4.52
N LEU A 50 11.95 -1.79 3.85
CA LEU A 50 12.10 -3.25 3.68
C LEU A 50 13.23 -3.56 2.70
N GLU A 51 13.43 -2.65 1.74
CA GLU A 51 14.58 -2.60 0.87
C GLU A 51 15.35 -1.31 1.15
N GLU A 52 16.62 -1.44 1.53
CA GLU A 52 17.48 -0.29 1.75
C GLU A 52 17.90 0.31 0.40
N PRO A 53 17.65 1.60 0.14
CA PRO A 53 18.13 2.24 -1.09
C PRO A 53 19.66 2.32 -1.11
N ASN A 54 20.26 2.22 -2.29
CA ASN A 54 21.72 2.39 -2.44
C ASN A 54 22.15 3.85 -2.26
N SER A 55 21.27 4.80 -2.60
CA SER A 55 21.47 6.22 -2.35
C SER A 55 20.15 6.97 -2.37
N GLY A 56 20.18 8.23 -1.97
CA GLY A 56 18.99 9.06 -1.76
C GLY A 56 18.48 8.97 -0.33
N LYS A 57 17.34 9.62 -0.06
CA LYS A 57 16.76 9.75 1.27
C LYS A 57 15.25 9.63 1.23
N ILE A 58 14.69 9.03 2.27
CA ILE A 58 13.26 9.03 2.55
C ILE A 58 13.08 9.83 3.83
N ILE A 59 12.19 10.81 3.80
CA ILE A 59 11.89 11.69 4.93
C ILE A 59 10.41 11.50 5.25
N PHE A 60 10.11 11.14 6.48
CA PHE A 60 8.75 10.98 6.97
C PHE A 60 8.51 11.91 8.16
N ASN A 61 7.49 12.76 8.07
CA ASN A 61 7.16 13.78 9.08
C ASN A 61 8.37 14.67 9.49
N GLY A 62 9.24 14.96 8.53
CA GLY A 62 10.43 15.81 8.75
C GLY A 62 11.69 15.05 9.21
N GLU A 63 11.59 13.77 9.54
CA GLU A 63 12.72 12.95 9.95
C GLU A 63 13.17 12.01 8.81
N GLU A 64 14.48 11.87 8.62
CA GLU A 64 15.05 10.90 7.69
C GLU A 64 14.82 9.47 8.21
N VAL A 65 14.24 8.62 7.37
CA VAL A 65 14.02 7.20 7.67
C VAL A 65 15.35 6.45 7.61
N THR A 66 15.73 5.84 8.70
CA THR A 66 17.00 5.12 8.88
C THR A 66 16.79 3.83 9.66
N LYS A 67 17.80 2.94 9.68
CA LYS A 67 17.76 1.74 10.52
C LYS A 67 17.53 2.02 12.01
N ARG A 68 17.88 3.23 12.49
CA ARG A 68 17.75 3.57 13.92
C ARG A 68 16.31 3.88 14.33
N ASN A 69 15.51 4.47 13.43
CA ASN A 69 14.13 4.89 13.72
C ASN A 69 13.07 4.06 12.98
N ILE A 70 13.48 3.07 12.17
CA ILE A 70 12.58 2.32 11.28
C ILE A 70 11.42 1.65 12.01
N THR A 71 11.63 1.14 13.21
CA THR A 71 10.56 0.51 14.00
C THR A 71 9.43 1.52 14.28
N LYS A 72 9.78 2.72 14.75
CA LYS A 72 8.80 3.81 14.98
C LYS A 72 8.14 4.27 13.68
N VAL A 73 8.89 4.34 12.60
CA VAL A 73 8.36 4.73 11.28
C VAL A 73 7.34 3.68 10.80
N ARG A 74 7.62 2.39 10.90
CA ARG A 74 6.70 1.30 10.51
C ARG A 74 5.44 1.22 11.34
N GLU A 75 5.42 1.80 12.53
CA GLU A 75 4.19 1.95 13.30
C GLU A 75 3.22 2.94 12.65
N LYS A 76 3.73 3.87 11.83
CA LYS A 76 2.98 4.94 11.17
C LYS A 76 2.89 4.79 9.66
N ILE A 77 3.73 3.95 9.05
CA ILE A 77 3.64 3.56 7.64
C ILE A 77 3.20 2.11 7.56
N GLY A 78 1.90 1.90 7.38
CA GLY A 78 1.34 0.57 7.13
C GLY A 78 1.69 0.05 5.75
N MET A 79 1.77 -1.27 5.58
CA MET A 79 1.96 -1.89 4.27
C MET A 79 1.07 -3.12 4.11
N VAL A 80 0.33 -3.12 3.02
CA VAL A 80 -0.50 -4.24 2.55
C VAL A 80 0.18 -4.82 1.31
N PHE A 81 0.49 -6.10 1.38
CA PHE A 81 1.25 -6.82 0.35
C PHE A 81 0.34 -7.54 -0.64
N GLN A 82 0.87 -7.89 -1.80
CA GLN A 82 0.26 -8.77 -2.77
C GLN A 82 -0.07 -10.15 -2.17
N GLN A 83 0.86 -10.73 -1.43
CA GLN A 83 0.61 -11.90 -0.59
C GLN A 83 0.12 -11.40 0.78
N PHE A 84 -0.92 -11.99 1.30
CA PHE A 84 -1.63 -11.55 2.51
C PHE A 84 -0.75 -11.46 3.75
N ASN A 85 0.30 -12.30 3.82
CA ASN A 85 1.29 -12.37 4.92
C ASN A 85 0.64 -12.48 6.32
N LEU A 86 -0.49 -13.19 6.41
CA LEU A 86 -1.10 -13.52 7.69
C LEU A 86 -0.27 -14.60 8.39
N PHE A 87 -0.23 -14.55 9.72
CA PHE A 87 0.41 -15.59 10.53
C PHE A 87 -0.48 -16.85 10.51
N PRO A 88 -0.05 -17.95 9.87
CA PRO A 88 -0.92 -19.10 9.62
C PRO A 88 -1.27 -19.88 10.91
N ASN A 89 -0.45 -19.76 11.94
CA ASN A 89 -0.61 -20.41 13.25
C ASN A 89 -1.36 -19.55 14.27
N MET A 90 -1.96 -18.44 13.82
CA MET A 90 -2.77 -17.53 14.64
C MET A 90 -4.16 -17.37 14.01
N THR A 91 -5.17 -17.23 14.86
CA THR A 91 -6.53 -16.92 14.42
C THR A 91 -6.58 -15.53 13.78
N VAL A 92 -7.69 -15.21 13.12
CA VAL A 92 -7.94 -13.87 12.58
C VAL A 92 -7.83 -12.81 13.66
N LEU A 93 -8.47 -13.01 14.80
CA LEU A 93 -8.41 -12.09 15.93
C LEU A 93 -6.99 -11.91 16.46
N GLU A 94 -6.24 -12.99 16.62
CA GLU A 94 -4.84 -12.94 17.08
C GLU A 94 -3.94 -12.21 16.07
N ASN A 95 -4.15 -12.40 14.77
CA ASN A 95 -3.44 -11.65 13.73
C ASN A 95 -3.63 -10.14 13.86
N LEU A 96 -4.86 -9.68 14.16
CA LEU A 96 -5.14 -8.26 14.37
C LEU A 96 -4.53 -7.74 15.68
N CYS A 97 -4.59 -8.53 16.74
CA CYS A 97 -4.18 -8.09 18.08
C CYS A 97 -2.67 -8.09 18.32
N LEU A 98 -1.90 -8.86 17.53
CA LEU A 98 -0.48 -9.12 17.81
C LEU A 98 0.35 -7.85 17.92
N ALA A 99 0.30 -7.00 16.91
CA ALA A 99 1.17 -5.82 16.83
C ALA A 99 0.84 -4.76 17.91
N PRO A 100 -0.42 -4.32 18.11
CA PRO A 100 -0.76 -3.35 19.14
C PRO A 100 -0.38 -3.81 20.56
N ILE A 101 -0.59 -5.09 20.87
CA ILE A 101 -0.23 -5.67 22.19
C ILE A 101 1.29 -5.72 22.33
N THR A 102 2.01 -6.25 21.32
CA THR A 102 3.47 -6.43 21.40
C THR A 102 4.20 -5.10 21.55
N LEU A 103 3.68 -4.05 20.92
CA LEU A 103 4.24 -2.70 20.97
C LEU A 103 3.72 -1.88 22.16
N GLY A 104 2.86 -2.43 22.99
CA GLY A 104 2.32 -1.76 24.19
C GLY A 104 1.48 -0.51 23.87
N LYS A 105 0.83 -0.46 22.71
CA LYS A 105 0.00 0.68 22.30
C LYS A 105 -1.36 0.71 22.98
N LEU A 106 -1.94 -0.45 23.21
CA LEU A 106 -3.24 -0.66 23.84
C LEU A 106 -3.13 -1.84 24.80
N SER A 107 -3.98 -1.87 25.82
CA SER A 107 -4.16 -3.06 26.65
C SER A 107 -4.71 -4.22 25.81
N LYS A 108 -4.65 -5.43 26.35
CA LYS A 108 -5.20 -6.61 25.66
C LYS A 108 -6.70 -6.48 25.42
N GLU A 109 -7.42 -5.94 26.39
CA GLU A 109 -8.87 -5.73 26.36
C GLU A 109 -9.26 -4.69 25.31
N GLU A 110 -8.61 -3.52 25.34
CA GLU A 110 -8.85 -2.45 24.34
C GLU A 110 -8.52 -2.93 22.93
N THR A 111 -7.41 -3.64 22.77
CA THR A 111 -7.02 -4.20 21.47
C THR A 111 -8.06 -5.17 20.93
N LYS A 112 -8.61 -6.05 21.81
CA LYS A 112 -9.62 -7.02 21.43
C LYS A 112 -10.93 -6.35 21.02
N ILE A 113 -11.37 -5.33 21.75
CA ILE A 113 -12.57 -4.55 21.41
C ILE A 113 -12.40 -3.92 20.02
N LYS A 114 -11.31 -3.20 19.81
CA LYS A 114 -11.00 -2.56 18.52
C LYS A 114 -10.91 -3.56 17.36
N ALA A 115 -10.31 -4.73 17.60
CA ALA A 115 -10.23 -5.78 16.59
C ALA A 115 -11.61 -6.35 16.22
N ILE A 116 -12.50 -6.52 17.21
CA ILE A 116 -13.87 -6.97 17.00
C ILE A 116 -14.67 -5.94 16.18
N ASP A 117 -14.55 -4.66 16.50
CA ASP A 117 -15.20 -3.57 15.75
C ASP A 117 -14.73 -3.56 14.30
N LEU A 118 -13.40 -3.59 14.06
CA LEU A 118 -12.85 -3.66 12.70
C LEU A 118 -13.28 -4.93 11.94
N LEU A 119 -13.40 -6.07 12.62
CA LEU A 119 -13.92 -7.30 11.99
C LEU A 119 -15.40 -7.18 11.63
N GLY A 120 -16.17 -6.42 12.42
CA GLY A 120 -17.54 -6.03 12.06
C GLY A 120 -17.60 -5.19 10.81
N ASP A 121 -16.78 -4.13 10.74
CA ASP A 121 -16.72 -3.20 9.59
C ASP A 121 -16.38 -3.90 8.28
N ILE A 122 -15.50 -4.92 8.33
CA ILE A 122 -15.12 -5.70 7.15
C ILE A 122 -15.97 -6.96 6.93
N HIS A 123 -17.08 -7.13 7.66
CA HIS A 123 -18.00 -8.26 7.56
C HIS A 123 -17.34 -9.64 7.75
N LEU A 124 -16.41 -9.75 8.70
CA LEU A 124 -15.69 -10.99 9.04
C LEU A 124 -15.71 -11.31 10.54
N LEU A 125 -16.67 -10.78 11.30
CA LEU A 125 -16.78 -11.02 12.74
C LEU A 125 -17.01 -12.51 13.05
N ASP A 126 -17.77 -13.22 12.21
CA ASP A 126 -18.03 -14.65 12.30
C ASP A 126 -16.76 -15.51 12.09
N LYS A 127 -15.71 -14.94 11.51
CA LYS A 127 -14.42 -15.57 11.23
C LYS A 127 -13.33 -15.25 12.26
N LYS A 128 -13.64 -14.53 13.35
CA LYS A 128 -12.64 -14.07 14.34
C LYS A 128 -11.77 -15.20 14.92
N ASP A 129 -12.33 -16.38 15.10
CA ASP A 129 -11.66 -17.55 15.66
C ASP A 129 -11.14 -18.53 14.58
N ALA A 130 -11.33 -18.19 13.29
CA ALA A 130 -10.86 -18.97 12.15
C ALA A 130 -9.35 -18.77 11.94
N TYR A 131 -8.69 -19.77 11.37
CA TYR A 131 -7.30 -19.67 10.92
C TYR A 131 -7.24 -19.22 9.46
N PRO A 132 -6.15 -18.54 9.04
CA PRO A 132 -6.00 -18.02 7.67
C PRO A 132 -6.27 -19.07 6.58
N ASP A 133 -5.88 -20.32 6.76
CA ASP A 133 -6.03 -21.36 5.74
C ASP A 133 -7.50 -21.67 5.40
N SER A 134 -8.42 -21.39 6.30
CA SER A 134 -9.86 -21.59 6.09
C SER A 134 -10.56 -20.40 5.41
N LEU A 135 -9.84 -19.32 5.10
CA LEU A 135 -10.37 -18.11 4.50
C LEU A 135 -10.17 -18.10 2.98
N SER A 136 -11.12 -17.48 2.26
CA SER A 136 -10.91 -17.15 0.84
C SER A 136 -9.82 -16.09 0.65
N GLY A 137 -9.31 -15.92 -0.57
CA GLY A 137 -8.31 -14.91 -0.89
C GLY A 137 -8.76 -13.48 -0.52
N GLY A 138 -9.98 -13.12 -0.88
CA GLY A 138 -10.55 -11.80 -0.55
C GLY A 138 -10.73 -11.60 0.96
N GLN A 139 -11.14 -12.64 1.69
CA GLN A 139 -11.20 -12.59 3.16
C GLN A 139 -9.82 -12.40 3.79
N LYS A 140 -8.79 -13.15 3.31
CA LYS A 140 -7.40 -12.97 3.76
C LYS A 140 -6.91 -11.55 3.55
N GLN A 141 -7.22 -10.97 2.38
CA GLN A 141 -6.80 -9.61 2.06
C GLN A 141 -7.49 -8.57 2.94
N ARG A 142 -8.81 -8.70 3.17
CA ARG A 142 -9.54 -7.82 4.08
C ARG A 142 -8.97 -7.90 5.52
N VAL A 143 -8.65 -9.10 6.00
CA VAL A 143 -7.97 -9.28 7.30
C VAL A 143 -6.59 -8.61 7.31
N ALA A 144 -5.80 -8.71 6.23
CA ALA A 144 -4.49 -8.06 6.14
C ALA A 144 -4.59 -6.52 6.16
N ILE A 145 -5.62 -5.96 5.51
CA ILE A 145 -5.93 -4.53 5.57
C ILE A 145 -6.34 -4.14 7.00
N ALA A 146 -7.28 -4.86 7.61
CA ALA A 146 -7.73 -4.61 8.98
C ALA A 146 -6.58 -4.69 9.98
N ARG A 147 -5.69 -5.69 9.86
CA ARG A 147 -4.47 -5.78 10.67
C ARG A 147 -3.58 -4.54 10.56
N THR A 148 -3.48 -3.98 9.35
CA THR A 148 -2.73 -2.74 9.13
C THR A 148 -3.41 -1.55 9.81
N LEU A 149 -4.74 -1.47 9.76
CA LEU A 149 -5.54 -0.41 10.40
C LEU A 149 -5.50 -0.45 11.92
N MET A 150 -5.28 -1.63 12.54
CA MET A 150 -5.11 -1.75 13.99
C MET A 150 -4.01 -0.84 14.55
N MET A 151 -3.00 -0.52 13.74
CA MET A 151 -1.87 0.33 14.12
C MET A 151 -2.13 1.82 13.97
N GLU A 152 -3.28 2.25 13.43
CA GLU A 152 -3.62 3.65 13.12
C GLU A 152 -2.50 4.34 12.34
N PRO A 153 -2.17 3.84 11.14
CA PRO A 153 -1.09 4.39 10.36
C PRO A 153 -1.45 5.77 9.81
N ASP A 154 -0.44 6.64 9.68
CA ASP A 154 -0.59 7.93 9.02
C ASP A 154 -0.63 7.79 7.49
N ILE A 155 -0.02 6.73 6.95
CA ILE A 155 0.02 6.39 5.52
C ILE A 155 -0.05 4.88 5.33
N ILE A 156 -0.79 4.43 4.30
CA ILE A 156 -0.85 3.02 3.92
C ILE A 156 -0.25 2.85 2.52
N LEU A 157 0.66 1.90 2.40
CA LEU A 157 1.25 1.46 1.13
C LEU A 157 0.55 0.18 0.68
N PHE A 158 -0.07 0.18 -0.50
CA PHE A 158 -0.70 -0.99 -1.10
C PHE A 158 0.14 -1.49 -2.28
N ASP A 159 0.72 -2.68 -2.16
CA ASP A 159 1.53 -3.33 -3.19
C ASP A 159 0.69 -4.39 -3.91
N GLU A 160 -0.01 -4.00 -4.98
CA GLU A 160 -0.88 -4.84 -5.81
C GLU A 160 -1.88 -5.67 -4.98
N PRO A 161 -2.76 -5.04 -4.18
CA PRO A 161 -3.59 -5.71 -3.17
C PRO A 161 -4.62 -6.69 -3.74
N THR A 162 -4.84 -6.71 -5.05
CA THR A 162 -5.84 -7.54 -5.73
C THR A 162 -5.25 -8.59 -6.67
N SER A 163 -3.94 -8.56 -6.96
CA SER A 163 -3.32 -9.40 -7.99
C SER A 163 -3.31 -10.91 -7.69
N ALA A 164 -3.48 -11.29 -6.42
CA ALA A 164 -3.56 -12.70 -5.99
C ALA A 164 -5.01 -13.17 -5.76
N LEU A 165 -6.01 -12.41 -6.25
CA LEU A 165 -7.43 -12.66 -6.02
C LEU A 165 -8.15 -13.10 -7.29
N ASP A 166 -9.16 -13.94 -7.11
CA ASP A 166 -10.12 -14.23 -8.17
C ASP A 166 -10.96 -12.97 -8.48
N PRO A 167 -11.41 -12.78 -9.75
CA PRO A 167 -12.11 -11.57 -10.19
C PRO A 167 -13.33 -11.19 -9.33
N GLU A 168 -14.06 -12.17 -8.81
CA GLU A 168 -15.22 -11.96 -7.95
C GLU A 168 -14.86 -11.27 -6.63
N MET A 169 -13.65 -11.54 -6.10
CA MET A 169 -13.18 -11.01 -4.82
C MET A 169 -12.48 -9.65 -4.95
N VAL A 170 -12.03 -9.30 -6.16
CA VAL A 170 -11.37 -8.02 -6.44
C VAL A 170 -12.26 -6.85 -6.06
N THR A 171 -13.54 -6.91 -6.44
CA THR A 171 -14.51 -5.83 -6.21
C THR A 171 -14.69 -5.53 -4.70
N GLU A 172 -14.78 -6.55 -3.85
CA GLU A 172 -14.95 -6.38 -2.40
C GLU A 172 -13.74 -5.66 -1.77
N VAL A 173 -12.53 -6.07 -2.17
CA VAL A 173 -11.29 -5.46 -1.65
C VAL A 173 -11.14 -4.02 -2.15
N LEU A 174 -11.45 -3.74 -3.42
CA LEU A 174 -11.39 -2.38 -3.97
C LEU A 174 -12.43 -1.46 -3.34
N ASN A 175 -13.63 -1.95 -3.03
CA ASN A 175 -14.63 -1.18 -2.30
C ASN A 175 -14.13 -0.79 -0.92
N MET A 176 -13.58 -1.72 -0.16
CA MET A 176 -12.98 -1.43 1.15
C MET A 176 -11.86 -0.39 1.04
N ILE A 177 -10.96 -0.48 0.05
CA ILE A 177 -9.92 0.53 -0.15
C ILE A 177 -10.53 1.89 -0.55
N SER A 178 -11.63 1.90 -1.32
CA SER A 178 -12.34 3.14 -1.68
C SER A 178 -12.98 3.82 -0.47
N GLU A 179 -13.53 3.06 0.46
CA GLU A 179 -14.09 3.59 1.72
C GLU A 179 -12.99 4.20 2.59
N LEU A 180 -11.83 3.53 2.69
CA LEU A 180 -10.65 4.07 3.37
C LEU A 180 -10.16 5.37 2.69
N ALA A 181 -10.20 5.44 1.36
CA ALA A 181 -9.88 6.65 0.62
C ALA A 181 -10.81 7.82 1.00
N GLY A 182 -12.10 7.54 1.15
CA GLY A 182 -13.11 8.52 1.60
C GLY A 182 -12.92 9.01 3.04
N SER A 183 -12.23 8.25 3.90
CA SER A 183 -11.94 8.64 5.29
C SER A 183 -10.79 9.64 5.45
N GLY A 184 -10.08 10.01 4.37
CA GLY A 184 -8.97 10.97 4.39
C GLY A 184 -7.61 10.38 4.80
N ILE A 185 -7.49 9.07 4.85
CA ILE A 185 -6.21 8.37 5.05
C ILE A 185 -5.30 8.62 3.85
N THR A 186 -4.01 8.87 4.10
CA THR A 186 -3.01 9.01 3.03
C THR A 186 -2.63 7.64 2.49
N MET A 187 -2.58 7.50 1.16
CA MET A 187 -2.27 6.21 0.54
C MET A 187 -1.28 6.34 -0.63
N ILE A 188 -0.43 5.33 -0.79
CA ILE A 188 0.30 5.08 -2.03
C ILE A 188 -0.12 3.70 -2.52
N ILE A 189 -0.69 3.62 -3.73
CA ILE A 189 -1.32 2.40 -4.24
C ILE A 189 -0.65 2.00 -5.55
N VAL A 190 -0.05 0.82 -5.58
CA VAL A 190 0.33 0.13 -6.81
C VAL A 190 -0.83 -0.78 -7.20
N SER A 191 -1.43 -0.54 -8.35
CA SER A 191 -2.54 -1.35 -8.85
C SER A 191 -2.58 -1.36 -10.38
N HIS A 192 -3.15 -2.41 -10.94
CA HIS A 192 -3.48 -2.54 -12.37
C HIS A 192 -4.96 -2.22 -12.66
N GLU A 193 -5.75 -1.92 -11.63
CA GLU A 193 -7.18 -1.64 -11.71
C GLU A 193 -7.43 -0.18 -12.10
N MET A 194 -7.35 0.15 -13.40
CA MET A 194 -7.40 1.54 -13.88
C MET A 194 -8.69 2.26 -13.55
N ASN A 195 -9.84 1.56 -13.56
CA ASN A 195 -11.13 2.14 -13.18
C ASN A 195 -11.18 2.53 -11.71
N PHE A 196 -10.59 1.72 -10.84
CA PHE A 196 -10.43 2.03 -9.42
C PHE A 196 -9.53 3.26 -9.23
N ILE A 197 -8.38 3.31 -9.93
CA ILE A 197 -7.44 4.44 -9.85
C ILE A 197 -8.14 5.74 -10.27
N LYS A 198 -8.88 5.74 -11.38
CA LYS A 198 -9.66 6.89 -11.84
C LYS A 198 -10.64 7.41 -10.79
N LYS A 199 -11.26 6.50 -10.03
CA LYS A 199 -12.28 6.85 -9.04
C LYS A 199 -11.69 7.35 -7.72
N CYS A 200 -10.57 6.79 -7.28
CA CYS A 200 -10.07 6.97 -5.91
C CYS A 200 -8.80 7.80 -5.80
N ALA A 201 -7.92 7.77 -6.81
CA ALA A 201 -6.65 8.48 -6.73
C ALA A 201 -6.83 10.00 -6.93
N SER A 202 -6.02 10.78 -6.23
CA SER A 202 -5.88 12.22 -6.45
C SER A 202 -4.74 12.54 -7.44
N ARG A 203 -3.74 11.65 -7.51
CA ARG A 203 -2.50 11.84 -8.28
C ARG A 203 -1.98 10.53 -8.83
N VAL A 204 -1.35 10.57 -9.98
CA VAL A 204 -0.76 9.43 -10.68
C VAL A 204 0.72 9.66 -10.90
N LEU A 205 1.54 8.67 -10.52
CA LEU A 205 2.95 8.56 -10.88
C LEU A 205 3.10 7.42 -11.89
N PHE A 206 3.56 7.71 -13.10
CA PHE A 206 3.90 6.68 -14.08
C PHE A 206 5.38 6.36 -13.99
N LEU A 207 5.68 5.13 -13.56
CA LEU A 207 7.03 4.62 -13.38
C LEU A 207 7.41 3.70 -14.54
N GLU A 208 8.47 4.05 -15.24
CA GLU A 208 9.03 3.24 -16.33
C GLU A 208 10.57 3.26 -16.29
N ASN A 209 11.19 2.11 -16.52
CA ASN A 209 12.66 1.96 -16.51
C ASN A 209 13.33 2.57 -15.27
N GLY A 210 12.66 2.43 -14.11
CA GLY A 210 13.14 2.94 -12.84
C GLY A 210 13.10 4.46 -12.68
N LYS A 211 12.34 5.19 -13.53
CA LYS A 211 12.16 6.64 -13.47
C LYS A 211 10.69 7.02 -13.43
N ILE A 212 10.36 8.16 -12.84
CA ILE A 212 9.04 8.77 -12.96
C ILE A 212 9.01 9.52 -14.28
N GLU A 213 8.26 9.01 -15.26
CA GLU A 213 8.08 9.61 -16.58
C GLU A 213 6.84 10.54 -16.63
N PHE A 214 5.95 10.43 -15.65
CA PHE A 214 4.81 11.33 -15.46
C PHE A 214 4.48 11.44 -13.97
N ASP A 215 4.11 12.64 -13.57
CA ASP A 215 3.66 12.99 -12.22
C ASP A 215 2.59 14.10 -12.34
N GLY A 216 1.33 13.76 -12.12
CA GLY A 216 0.23 14.69 -12.31
C GLY A 216 -1.08 14.18 -11.75
N THR A 217 -2.14 14.95 -11.94
CA THR A 217 -3.50 14.60 -11.53
C THR A 217 -4.06 13.43 -12.35
N VAL A 218 -5.11 12.79 -11.83
CA VAL A 218 -5.83 11.72 -12.56
C VAL A 218 -6.35 12.24 -13.92
N SER A 219 -6.93 13.44 -13.97
CA SER A 219 -7.41 14.02 -15.23
C SER A 219 -6.28 14.26 -16.23
N GLU A 220 -5.13 14.72 -15.78
CA GLU A 220 -3.96 14.87 -16.66
C GLU A 220 -3.46 13.53 -17.19
N ALA A 221 -3.46 12.49 -16.38
CA ALA A 221 -3.02 11.16 -16.76
C ALA A 221 -3.96 10.49 -17.77
N PHE A 222 -5.27 10.60 -17.58
CA PHE A 222 -6.25 9.80 -18.33
C PHE A 222 -6.98 10.57 -19.43
N ASP A 223 -7.16 11.90 -19.30
CA ASP A 223 -8.01 12.68 -20.21
C ASP A 223 -7.21 13.54 -21.17
N LYS A 224 -6.08 14.17 -20.74
CA LYS A 224 -5.34 15.14 -21.55
C LYS A 224 -4.44 14.54 -22.63
N LYS A 225 -4.05 13.27 -22.52
CA LYS A 225 -3.22 12.54 -23.51
C LYS A 225 -1.91 13.24 -23.93
N GLU A 226 -1.38 14.11 -23.09
CA GLU A 226 -0.16 14.89 -23.41
C GLU A 226 1.12 14.01 -23.38
N ASN A 227 1.16 13.00 -22.51
CA ASN A 227 2.27 12.06 -22.44
C ASN A 227 2.01 10.83 -23.32
N LYS A 228 2.64 10.81 -24.50
CA LYS A 228 2.47 9.72 -25.48
C LYS A 228 2.76 8.34 -24.86
N ARG A 229 3.84 8.20 -24.09
CA ARG A 229 4.24 6.90 -23.52
C ARG A 229 3.26 6.40 -22.48
N LEU A 230 2.73 7.29 -21.62
CA LEU A 230 1.67 6.96 -20.69
C LEU A 230 0.39 6.53 -21.42
N ASN A 231 0.02 7.23 -22.50
CA ASN A 231 -1.15 6.89 -23.30
C ASN A 231 -1.03 5.51 -23.96
N ASP A 232 0.14 5.20 -24.54
CA ASP A 232 0.41 3.87 -25.10
C ASP A 232 0.27 2.78 -24.03
N PHE A 233 0.79 3.02 -22.83
CA PHE A 233 0.67 2.11 -21.70
C PHE A 233 -0.79 1.94 -21.27
N LEU A 234 -1.53 3.03 -21.05
CA LEU A 234 -2.94 2.98 -20.64
C LEU A 234 -3.79 2.28 -21.70
N SER A 235 -3.56 2.55 -22.98
CA SER A 235 -4.28 1.89 -24.08
C SER A 235 -4.03 0.38 -24.11
N SER A 236 -2.86 -0.09 -23.70
CA SER A 236 -2.54 -1.53 -23.68
C SER A 236 -3.21 -2.31 -22.54
N ILE A 237 -3.71 -1.60 -21.51
CA ILE A 237 -4.31 -2.25 -20.31
C ILE A 237 -5.82 -2.07 -20.26
N MET A 238 -6.36 -1.05 -20.90
CA MET A 238 -7.78 -0.69 -20.84
C MET A 238 -8.63 -1.37 -21.94
N HIS A 239 -8.09 -2.38 -22.61
CA HIS A 239 -8.81 -3.19 -23.61
C HIS A 239 -9.41 -4.46 -23.00
#